data_6aac88ba879785c24c862d539c7609b7
#
_entry.id   6aac88ba879785c24c862d539c7609b7
#
_cell.length_a   1.000
_cell.length_b   1.000
_cell.length_c   1.000
_cell.angle_alpha   90.00
_cell.angle_beta   90.00
_cell.angle_gamma   90.00
#
_symmetry.space_group_name_H-M   'P 1'
#
loop_
_entity.id
_entity.type
_entity.pdbx_description
1 polymer ?
#
loop_
_entity_poly.entity_id
_entity_poly.type
_entity_poly.pdbx_seq_one_letter_code
_entity_poly.pdbx_strand_id
1 'polypeptide(L)'
;MSTETTQPNRLYFAAWRWHFYAGLYVIPFLLMLAVTGLIMLWVSAMTELNGERARVVPGSALLPVSTLQSAAEAALPGSVATQYISPMGPDRVAAFAVAVGDSTTGVTLNPYTAEVVETFPWRAGWYDFATDIHGTLLIGNLGDWLIEAAASLALLLIATGIYLHWPRAGATWGKALTVQTGARGRAFWKSAHGAVGLWMSLILVVFLISGLSWAGLWGAKFVQAWNTFPADKWEAPLSDATHASMNHGAAKEVPWTLEQTPLPLSGSLAGTAAIDGPVTIDSVAAFAGTLGFDRRFQLNLPGDETGVWTISHDSMSNDGPNPGADRTIHIDQYTGNVLADVRYADYSPYAKLMAWGIAFHEGDLGVWNLALNTVFCLALIFVSVSGLVMWWKRRPSGARLGAPPRPAEIPYGKGALLTVLALSLAFPMLGLALLAVIVIDLLILTSIPPLRRLVS
;
A
#
# COMPACT_ATOMS: atom_id res chain seq x y z
N MET A 1 -4.98 -58.79 16.66
CA MET A 1 -5.20 -57.33 16.71
C MET A 1 -3.90 -56.66 16.33
N SER A 2 -3.73 -56.33 15.06
CA SER A 2 -2.56 -55.59 14.56
C SER A 2 -2.73 -54.11 14.98
N THR A 3 -1.89 -53.63 15.87
CA THR A 3 -1.74 -52.20 16.16
C THR A 3 -1.20 -51.51 14.91
N GLU A 4 -2.07 -50.91 14.09
CA GLU A 4 -1.67 -49.96 13.08
C GLU A 4 -0.96 -48.81 13.81
N THR A 5 0.35 -48.85 13.82
CA THR A 5 1.18 -47.70 14.16
C THR A 5 0.93 -46.66 13.07
N THR A 6 0.05 -45.67 13.34
CA THR A 6 -0.16 -44.50 12.50
C THR A 6 1.19 -43.86 12.25
N GLN A 7 1.74 -44.05 11.05
CA GLN A 7 2.98 -43.38 10.64
C GLN A 7 2.84 -41.88 10.87
N PRO A 8 3.82 -41.21 11.49
CA PRO A 8 3.74 -39.79 11.73
C PRO A 8 3.54 -39.08 10.38
N ASN A 9 2.54 -38.18 10.30
CA ASN A 9 2.19 -37.47 9.08
C ASN A 9 3.39 -36.59 8.64
N ARG A 10 4.22 -37.11 7.75
CA ARG A 10 5.48 -36.50 7.26
C ARG A 10 5.23 -35.10 6.70
N LEU A 11 4.10 -34.91 6.01
CA LEU A 11 3.72 -33.61 5.47
C LEU A 11 3.44 -32.57 6.56
N TYR A 12 2.85 -33.01 7.71
CA TYR A 12 2.61 -32.12 8.82
C TYR A 12 3.92 -31.55 9.40
N PHE A 13 4.93 -32.39 9.58
CA PHE A 13 6.23 -31.94 10.08
C PHE A 13 6.97 -31.05 9.08
N ALA A 14 6.89 -31.34 7.78
CA ALA A 14 7.44 -30.49 6.74
C ALA A 14 6.75 -29.12 6.71
N ALA A 15 5.42 -29.09 6.69
CA ALA A 15 4.64 -27.85 6.72
C ALA A 15 4.94 -27.03 7.98
N TRP A 16 5.09 -27.69 9.15
CA TRP A 16 5.45 -27.01 10.38
C TRP A 16 6.85 -26.39 10.32
N ARG A 17 7.83 -27.07 9.71
CA ARG A 17 9.17 -26.50 9.49
C ARG A 17 9.13 -25.30 8.53
N TRP A 18 8.41 -25.42 7.43
CA TRP A 18 8.26 -24.31 6.48
C TRP A 18 7.59 -23.10 7.13
N HIS A 19 6.49 -23.32 7.86
CA HIS A 19 5.82 -22.26 8.63
C HIS A 19 6.75 -21.62 9.65
N PHE A 20 7.57 -22.40 10.34
CA PHE A 20 8.51 -21.90 11.32
C PHE A 20 9.62 -21.05 10.70
N TYR A 21 10.29 -21.52 9.66
CA TYR A 21 11.40 -20.79 9.04
C TYR A 21 10.91 -19.55 8.26
N ALA A 22 9.81 -19.68 7.52
CA ALA A 22 9.18 -18.53 6.88
C ALA A 22 8.75 -17.50 7.94
N GLY A 23 8.20 -17.96 9.08
CA GLY A 23 7.83 -17.08 10.19
C GLY A 23 9.00 -16.33 10.80
N LEU A 24 10.17 -16.94 10.93
CA LEU A 24 11.37 -16.24 11.43
C LEU A 24 11.79 -15.07 10.56
N TYR A 25 11.67 -15.21 9.23
CA TYR A 25 11.95 -14.12 8.31
C TYR A 25 10.81 -13.09 8.26
N VAL A 26 9.56 -13.55 8.19
CA VAL A 26 8.38 -12.72 7.92
C VAL A 26 7.95 -11.89 9.13
N ILE A 27 8.10 -12.42 10.36
CA ILE A 27 7.61 -11.74 11.59
C ILE A 27 8.14 -10.30 11.75
N PRO A 28 9.45 -10.00 11.62
CA PRO A 28 9.93 -8.61 11.77
C PRO A 28 9.30 -7.67 10.75
N PHE A 29 9.09 -8.13 9.51
CA PHE A 29 8.43 -7.33 8.47
C PHE A 29 6.95 -7.12 8.77
N LEU A 30 6.20 -8.17 9.14
CA LEU A 30 4.78 -8.02 9.48
C LEU A 30 4.57 -7.12 10.70
N LEU A 31 5.45 -7.18 11.71
CA LEU A 31 5.39 -6.26 12.85
C LEU A 31 5.64 -4.83 12.41
N MET A 32 6.66 -4.61 11.59
CA MET A 32 7.00 -3.29 11.06
C MET A 32 5.85 -2.76 10.20
N LEU A 33 5.35 -3.55 9.24
CA LEU A 33 4.24 -3.18 8.36
C LEU A 33 2.94 -2.87 9.15
N ALA A 34 2.63 -3.66 10.20
CA ALA A 34 1.45 -3.38 11.02
C ALA A 34 1.60 -2.11 11.86
N VAL A 35 2.79 -1.82 12.39
CA VAL A 35 3.04 -0.61 13.19
C VAL A 35 3.05 0.63 12.28
N THR A 36 3.76 0.60 11.16
CA THR A 36 3.77 1.72 10.21
C THR A 36 2.41 1.94 9.58
N GLY A 37 1.69 0.87 9.26
CA GLY A 37 0.31 0.95 8.79
C GLY A 37 -0.63 1.62 9.82
N LEU A 38 -0.49 1.31 11.11
CA LEU A 38 -1.24 2.01 12.17
C LEU A 38 -0.90 3.49 12.25
N ILE A 39 0.38 3.87 12.09
CA ILE A 39 0.80 5.28 12.08
C ILE A 39 0.14 6.00 10.90
N MET A 40 0.28 5.46 9.69
CA MET A 40 -0.29 6.03 8.46
C MET A 40 -1.80 6.19 8.58
N LEU A 41 -2.49 5.11 8.97
CA LEU A 41 -3.94 5.05 9.15
C LEU A 41 -4.48 6.14 10.08
N TRP A 42 -3.83 6.34 11.24
CA TRP A 42 -4.32 7.31 12.22
C TRP A 42 -3.83 8.73 11.95
N VAL A 43 -2.65 8.92 11.37
CA VAL A 43 -2.19 10.25 10.95
C VAL A 43 -3.10 10.78 9.84
N SER A 44 -3.36 9.97 8.79
CA SER A 44 -4.29 10.34 7.73
C SER A 44 -5.69 10.65 8.28
N ALA A 45 -6.24 9.79 9.15
CA ALA A 45 -7.55 10.02 9.76
C ALA A 45 -7.67 11.30 10.60
N MET A 46 -6.56 11.80 11.18
CA MET A 46 -6.55 13.00 12.03
C MET A 46 -6.21 14.27 11.28
N THR A 47 -5.27 14.23 10.33
CA THR A 47 -4.70 15.42 9.69
C THR A 47 -4.94 15.48 8.18
N GLU A 48 -5.39 14.43 7.53
CA GLU A 48 -5.19 14.11 6.11
C GLU A 48 -3.69 14.08 5.76
N LEU A 49 -3.39 13.88 4.46
CA LEU A 49 -1.99 13.75 4.00
C LEU A 49 -1.22 15.07 4.12
N ASN A 50 -1.91 16.20 3.96
CA ASN A 50 -1.32 17.53 3.83
C ASN A 50 -1.93 18.55 4.81
N GLY A 51 -2.42 18.10 5.95
CA GLY A 51 -3.01 18.97 6.99
C GLY A 51 -4.35 19.60 6.61
N GLU A 52 -5.03 19.13 5.58
CA GLU A 52 -6.30 19.70 5.07
C GLU A 52 -7.47 19.59 6.06
N ARG A 53 -7.31 18.81 7.13
CA ARG A 53 -8.32 18.74 8.21
C ARG A 53 -8.31 19.94 9.15
N ALA A 54 -7.37 20.86 9.02
CA ALA A 54 -7.39 22.10 9.79
C ALA A 54 -8.70 22.86 9.56
N ARG A 55 -9.24 23.45 10.62
CA ARG A 55 -10.56 24.10 10.59
C ARG A 55 -10.43 25.61 10.45
N VAL A 56 -11.34 26.17 9.66
CA VAL A 56 -11.55 27.61 9.51
C VAL A 56 -13.00 27.98 9.76
N VAL A 57 -13.26 29.23 10.06
CA VAL A 57 -14.61 29.76 10.14
C VAL A 57 -15.09 30.05 8.72
N PRO A 58 -16.18 29.45 8.27
CA PRO A 58 -16.74 29.73 6.95
C PRO A 58 -17.08 31.20 6.75
N GLY A 59 -16.66 31.77 5.64
CA GLY A 59 -17.02 33.12 5.20
C GLY A 59 -18.25 33.09 4.27
N SER A 60 -18.59 34.26 3.71
CA SER A 60 -19.74 34.42 2.81
C SER A 60 -19.50 33.87 1.40
N ALA A 61 -18.26 33.89 0.92
CA ALA A 61 -17.86 33.40 -0.40
C ALA A 61 -16.38 32.99 -0.38
N LEU A 62 -16.06 31.97 -1.16
CA LEU A 62 -14.66 31.57 -1.42
C LEU A 62 -13.96 32.65 -2.23
N LEU A 63 -12.70 32.89 -1.93
CA LEU A 63 -11.83 33.76 -2.75
C LEU A 63 -11.43 33.04 -4.03
N PRO A 64 -11.04 33.79 -5.08
CA PRO A 64 -10.41 33.21 -6.28
C PRO A 64 -9.18 32.38 -5.90
N VAL A 65 -8.96 31.26 -6.55
CA VAL A 65 -7.82 30.37 -6.26
C VAL A 65 -6.49 31.08 -6.54
N SER A 66 -6.45 31.98 -7.54
CA SER A 66 -5.29 32.85 -7.81
C SER A 66 -4.92 33.78 -6.65
N THR A 67 -5.91 34.26 -5.88
CA THR A 67 -5.68 35.03 -4.66
C THR A 67 -5.02 34.16 -3.57
N LEU A 68 -5.50 32.93 -3.41
CA LEU A 68 -4.93 31.98 -2.47
C LEU A 68 -3.52 31.55 -2.90
N GLN A 69 -3.30 31.34 -4.22
CA GLN A 69 -1.98 31.06 -4.77
C GLN A 69 -0.99 32.18 -4.47
N SER A 70 -1.37 33.42 -4.74
CA SER A 70 -0.53 34.59 -4.47
C SER A 70 -0.18 34.73 -2.98
N ALA A 71 -1.12 34.41 -2.09
CA ALA A 71 -0.87 34.43 -0.65
C ALA A 71 0.07 33.27 -0.22
N ALA A 72 -0.07 32.10 -0.80
CA ALA A 72 0.81 30.97 -0.54
C ALA A 72 2.25 31.25 -0.98
N GLU A 73 2.44 31.81 -2.19
CA GLU A 73 3.75 32.21 -2.72
C GLU A 73 4.37 33.37 -1.91
N ALA A 74 3.55 34.34 -1.48
CA ALA A 74 4.00 35.45 -0.65
C ALA A 74 4.49 35.00 0.74
N ALA A 75 3.98 33.90 1.28
CA ALA A 75 4.43 33.33 2.54
C ALA A 75 5.89 32.84 2.45
N LEU A 76 6.36 32.50 1.25
CA LEU A 76 7.69 31.95 0.97
C LEU A 76 8.30 32.69 -0.24
N PRO A 77 8.98 33.83 -0.05
CA PRO A 77 9.50 34.64 -1.15
C PRO A 77 10.38 33.83 -2.12
N GLY A 78 10.10 33.95 -3.42
CA GLY A 78 10.80 33.21 -4.47
C GLY A 78 10.28 31.78 -4.72
N SER A 79 9.17 31.40 -4.10
CA SER A 79 8.50 30.12 -4.38
C SER A 79 7.54 30.20 -5.56
N VAL A 80 7.22 29.02 -6.12
CA VAL A 80 6.23 28.84 -7.17
C VAL A 80 5.28 27.72 -6.75
N ALA A 81 3.98 27.96 -6.86
CA ALA A 81 2.98 26.93 -6.58
C ALA A 81 3.02 25.84 -7.67
N THR A 82 3.05 24.58 -7.23
CA THR A 82 3.07 23.40 -8.11
C THR A 82 1.79 22.59 -8.03
N GLN A 83 1.10 22.63 -6.89
CA GLN A 83 -0.16 21.90 -6.69
C GLN A 83 -1.09 22.73 -5.80
N TYR A 84 -2.38 22.67 -6.11
CA TYR A 84 -3.47 23.17 -5.28
C TYR A 84 -4.36 22.01 -4.86
N ILE A 85 -4.73 21.97 -3.58
CA ILE A 85 -5.68 21.02 -3.02
C ILE A 85 -6.88 21.81 -2.51
N SER A 86 -8.04 21.54 -3.08
CA SER A 86 -9.28 22.23 -2.72
C SER A 86 -9.79 21.84 -1.34
N PRO A 87 -10.53 22.70 -0.64
CA PRO A 87 -11.11 22.39 0.66
C PRO A 87 -12.01 21.14 0.63
N MET A 88 -11.89 20.27 1.62
CA MET A 88 -12.77 19.11 1.80
C MET A 88 -14.24 19.50 2.10
N GLY A 89 -14.44 20.71 2.59
CA GLY A 89 -15.74 21.24 3.01
C GLY A 89 -15.63 22.71 3.43
N PRO A 90 -16.77 23.35 3.72
CA PRO A 90 -16.81 24.79 3.97
C PRO A 90 -16.05 25.24 5.23
N ASP A 91 -15.80 24.35 6.19
CA ASP A 91 -15.06 24.62 7.43
C ASP A 91 -13.60 24.14 7.35
N ARG A 92 -13.05 23.97 6.16
CA ARG A 92 -11.71 23.43 5.96
C ARG A 92 -10.81 24.38 5.19
N VAL A 93 -9.50 24.25 5.41
CA VAL A 93 -8.47 24.97 4.69
C VAL A 93 -8.35 24.51 3.25
N ALA A 94 -7.84 25.38 2.39
CA ALA A 94 -7.20 25.03 1.12
C ALA A 94 -5.70 24.79 1.37
N ALA A 95 -5.03 23.99 0.55
CA ALA A 95 -3.60 23.76 0.65
C ALA A 95 -2.91 23.98 -0.71
N PHE A 96 -1.65 24.45 -0.63
CA PHE A 96 -0.75 24.53 -1.79
C PHE A 96 0.56 23.84 -1.45
N ALA A 97 1.09 23.11 -2.44
CA ALA A 97 2.50 22.78 -2.49
C ALA A 97 3.22 23.91 -3.23
N VAL A 98 4.22 24.50 -2.60
CA VAL A 98 5.04 25.57 -3.19
C VAL A 98 6.50 25.17 -3.20
N ALA A 99 7.15 25.27 -4.36
CA ALA A 99 8.55 24.90 -4.55
C ALA A 99 9.47 26.10 -4.42
N VAL A 100 10.58 25.91 -3.69
CA VAL A 100 11.71 26.86 -3.56
C VAL A 100 12.99 26.09 -3.84
N GLY A 101 13.60 26.30 -4.99
CA GLY A 101 14.74 25.46 -5.41
C GLY A 101 14.36 23.97 -5.43
N ASP A 102 15.12 23.14 -4.74
CA ASP A 102 14.90 21.69 -4.67
C ASP A 102 13.96 21.26 -3.52
N SER A 103 13.42 22.21 -2.76
CA SER A 103 12.53 21.93 -1.63
C SER A 103 11.08 22.33 -1.93
N THR A 104 10.14 21.52 -1.42
CA THR A 104 8.71 21.82 -1.48
C THR A 104 8.18 22.05 -0.07
N THR A 105 7.38 23.08 0.11
CA THR A 105 6.73 23.44 1.37
C THR A 105 5.22 23.44 1.18
N GLY A 106 4.50 22.85 2.13
CA GLY A 106 3.04 22.94 2.22
C GLY A 106 2.62 24.25 2.87
N VAL A 107 1.63 24.91 2.29
CA VAL A 107 0.99 26.11 2.84
C VAL A 107 -0.51 25.89 2.89
N THR A 108 -1.09 25.85 4.09
CA THR A 108 -2.54 25.81 4.26
C THR A 108 -3.08 27.22 4.49
N LEU A 109 -4.21 27.53 3.86
CA LEU A 109 -4.82 28.86 3.91
C LEU A 109 -6.33 28.79 4.21
N ASN A 110 -6.81 29.82 4.84
CA ASN A 110 -8.25 30.07 4.96
C ASN A 110 -8.80 30.47 3.57
N PRO A 111 -9.70 29.69 2.95
CA PRO A 111 -10.16 29.93 1.60
C PRO A 111 -11.08 31.18 1.48
N TYR A 112 -11.46 31.79 2.60
CA TYR A 112 -12.32 32.98 2.64
C TYR A 112 -11.55 34.27 2.87
N THR A 113 -10.35 34.21 3.50
CA THR A 113 -9.56 35.40 3.86
C THR A 113 -8.16 35.42 3.26
N ALA A 114 -7.71 34.31 2.67
CA ALA A 114 -6.34 34.06 2.23
C ALA A 114 -5.29 34.12 3.37
N GLU A 115 -5.73 34.09 4.63
CA GLU A 115 -4.82 34.02 5.77
C GLU A 115 -4.10 32.67 5.77
N VAL A 116 -2.78 32.70 5.92
CA VAL A 116 -1.97 31.47 6.06
C VAL A 116 -2.21 30.90 7.45
N VAL A 117 -2.68 29.64 7.50
CA VAL A 117 -2.95 28.91 8.73
C VAL A 117 -1.70 28.21 9.23
N GLU A 118 -0.98 27.51 8.33
CA GLU A 118 0.22 26.75 8.67
C GLU A 118 1.15 26.63 7.46
N THR A 119 2.44 26.54 7.71
CA THR A 119 3.46 26.15 6.74
C THR A 119 4.27 24.98 7.28
N PHE A 120 4.54 23.98 6.45
CA PHE A 120 5.24 22.76 6.87
C PHE A 120 6.04 22.17 5.72
N PRO A 121 7.11 21.41 5.98
CA PRO A 121 7.83 20.69 4.93
C PRO A 121 6.90 19.69 4.24
N TRP A 122 6.77 19.82 2.92
CA TRP A 122 5.92 18.91 2.14
C TRP A 122 6.47 17.49 2.19
N ARG A 123 5.62 16.52 2.43
CA ARG A 123 6.00 15.10 2.46
C ARG A 123 7.16 14.77 3.42
N ALA A 124 7.18 15.39 4.60
CA ALA A 124 8.17 15.12 5.66
C ALA A 124 7.52 14.86 7.02
N GLY A 125 6.22 14.51 7.03
CA GLY A 125 5.46 14.21 8.22
C GLY A 125 5.65 12.77 8.74
N TRP A 126 4.92 12.44 9.79
CA TRP A 126 4.90 11.07 10.33
C TRP A 126 4.26 10.07 9.35
N TYR A 127 3.32 10.53 8.53
CA TYR A 127 2.73 9.71 7.48
C TYR A 127 3.81 9.30 6.47
N ASP A 128 4.55 10.28 5.95
CA ASP A 128 5.56 10.05 4.92
C ASP A 128 6.73 9.21 5.44
N PHE A 129 7.20 9.50 6.66
CA PHE A 129 8.23 8.69 7.32
C PHE A 129 7.79 7.23 7.51
N ALA A 130 6.54 7.01 7.91
CA ALA A 130 5.99 5.66 8.03
C ALA A 130 5.84 4.98 6.65
N THR A 131 5.45 5.73 5.60
CA THR A 131 5.37 5.26 4.21
C THR A 131 6.73 4.81 3.69
N ASP A 132 7.78 5.59 3.93
CA ASP A 132 9.15 5.25 3.53
C ASP A 132 9.64 3.95 4.19
N ILE A 133 9.34 3.75 5.47
CA ILE A 133 9.66 2.49 6.15
C ILE A 133 8.80 1.35 5.60
N HIS A 134 7.49 1.59 5.42
CA HIS A 134 6.52 0.59 4.98
C HIS A 134 6.82 0.06 3.58
N GLY A 135 7.23 0.94 2.64
CA GLY A 135 7.49 0.60 1.26
C GLY A 135 8.94 0.22 0.95
N THR A 136 9.92 0.85 1.62
CA THR A 136 11.33 0.76 1.21
C THR A 136 12.33 0.53 2.34
N LEU A 137 11.91 0.41 3.60
CA LEU A 137 12.81 0.33 4.77
C LEU A 137 13.83 1.48 4.85
N LEU A 138 13.57 2.62 4.24
CA LEU A 138 14.49 3.74 4.06
C LEU A 138 15.77 3.40 3.25
N ILE A 139 15.80 2.26 2.54
CA ILE A 139 16.96 1.78 1.76
C ILE A 139 16.62 1.53 0.28
N GLY A 140 15.54 2.16 -0.19
CA GLY A 140 15.14 2.13 -1.60
C GLY A 140 14.79 0.74 -2.11
N ASN A 141 15.18 0.43 -3.36
CA ASN A 141 14.81 -0.81 -4.04
C ASN A 141 15.19 -2.09 -3.27
N LEU A 142 16.29 -2.07 -2.51
CA LEU A 142 16.64 -3.24 -1.70
C LEU A 142 15.60 -3.49 -0.59
N GLY A 143 15.12 -2.43 0.04
CA GLY A 143 14.05 -2.52 1.04
C GLY A 143 12.75 -3.04 0.46
N ASP A 144 12.34 -2.51 -0.69
CA ASP A 144 11.17 -2.97 -1.45
C ASP A 144 11.26 -4.49 -1.75
N TRP A 145 12.38 -4.97 -2.27
CA TRP A 145 12.58 -6.41 -2.55
C TRP A 145 12.52 -7.29 -1.31
N LEU A 146 13.07 -6.82 -0.18
CA LEU A 146 13.02 -7.54 1.08
C LEU A 146 11.58 -7.63 1.61
N ILE A 147 10.82 -6.53 1.52
CA ILE A 147 9.40 -6.49 1.91
C ILE A 147 8.58 -7.39 0.96
N GLU A 148 8.80 -7.30 -0.35
CA GLU A 148 8.11 -8.13 -1.34
C GLU A 148 8.38 -9.63 -1.10
N ALA A 149 9.61 -10.01 -0.78
CA ALA A 149 9.94 -11.38 -0.39
C ALA A 149 9.20 -11.80 0.89
N ALA A 150 9.12 -10.92 1.90
CA ALA A 150 8.40 -11.20 3.13
C ALA A 150 6.89 -11.34 2.90
N ALA A 151 6.29 -10.46 2.12
CA ALA A 151 4.87 -10.53 1.75
C ALA A 151 4.56 -11.80 0.95
N SER A 152 5.42 -12.17 0.00
CA SER A 152 5.29 -13.40 -0.77
C SER A 152 5.40 -14.66 0.12
N LEU A 153 6.35 -14.68 1.06
CA LEU A 153 6.48 -15.76 2.05
C LEU A 153 5.31 -15.78 3.05
N ALA A 154 4.67 -14.64 3.32
CA ALA A 154 3.47 -14.60 4.16
C ALA A 154 2.30 -15.37 3.52
N LEU A 155 2.17 -15.42 2.19
CA LEU A 155 1.20 -16.29 1.50
C LEU A 155 1.49 -17.77 1.79
N LEU A 156 2.76 -18.18 1.82
CA LEU A 156 3.14 -19.53 2.23
C LEU A 156 2.81 -19.78 3.71
N LEU A 157 2.98 -18.77 4.60
CA LEU A 157 2.60 -18.86 6.00
C LEU A 157 1.09 -19.05 6.16
N ILE A 158 0.26 -18.36 5.39
CA ILE A 158 -1.19 -18.54 5.39
C ILE A 158 -1.54 -19.97 4.97
N ALA A 159 -1.03 -20.44 3.83
CA ALA A 159 -1.30 -21.78 3.33
C ALA A 159 -0.89 -22.87 4.34
N THR A 160 0.34 -22.78 4.87
CA THR A 160 0.84 -23.74 5.87
C THR A 160 0.14 -23.60 7.21
N GLY A 161 -0.20 -22.38 7.64
CA GLY A 161 -0.93 -22.10 8.88
C GLY A 161 -2.33 -22.70 8.87
N ILE A 162 -3.09 -22.50 7.80
CA ILE A 162 -4.41 -23.12 7.61
C ILE A 162 -4.27 -24.64 7.65
N TYR A 163 -3.30 -25.20 6.89
CA TYR A 163 -3.06 -26.65 6.90
C TYR A 163 -2.71 -27.19 8.30
N LEU A 164 -1.88 -26.50 9.08
CA LEU A 164 -1.48 -26.92 10.41
C LEU A 164 -2.61 -26.81 11.44
N HIS A 165 -3.50 -25.84 11.26
CA HIS A 165 -4.63 -25.57 12.15
C HIS A 165 -5.90 -26.31 11.74
N TRP A 166 -5.94 -26.94 10.56
CA TRP A 166 -7.08 -27.69 10.07
C TRP A 166 -7.54 -28.76 11.06
N PRO A 167 -8.83 -28.84 11.42
CA PRO A 167 -9.34 -29.85 12.34
C PRO A 167 -9.08 -31.26 11.83
N ARG A 168 -8.43 -32.09 12.64
CA ARG A 168 -8.17 -33.49 12.35
C ARG A 168 -8.95 -34.36 13.34
N ALA A 169 -8.88 -35.69 13.16
CA ALA A 169 -9.65 -36.70 13.91
C ALA A 169 -10.07 -36.28 15.34
N GLY A 170 -11.38 -36.15 15.58
CA GLY A 170 -11.95 -35.75 16.87
C GLY A 170 -11.95 -34.24 17.18
N ALA A 171 -11.31 -33.38 16.35
CA ALA A 171 -11.38 -31.94 16.48
C ALA A 171 -12.56 -31.37 15.68
N THR A 172 -13.18 -30.32 16.19
CA THR A 172 -14.31 -29.63 15.54
C THR A 172 -13.89 -28.24 15.05
N TRP A 173 -14.58 -27.74 14.03
CA TRP A 173 -14.41 -26.36 13.56
C TRP A 173 -14.69 -25.34 14.67
N GLY A 174 -15.65 -25.61 15.55
CA GLY A 174 -15.91 -24.72 16.70
C GLY A 174 -14.68 -24.52 17.58
N LYS A 175 -13.89 -25.61 17.83
CA LYS A 175 -12.62 -25.49 18.57
C LYS A 175 -11.51 -24.82 17.77
N ALA A 176 -11.49 -24.96 16.45
CA ALA A 176 -10.50 -24.31 15.60
C ALA A 176 -10.75 -22.79 15.48
N LEU A 177 -12.00 -22.39 15.45
CA LEU A 177 -12.41 -20.99 15.29
C LEU A 177 -12.41 -20.19 16.59
N THR A 178 -12.23 -20.84 17.75
CA THR A 178 -12.31 -20.19 19.07
C THR A 178 -11.02 -20.35 19.87
N VAL A 179 -10.69 -19.30 20.64
CA VAL A 179 -9.58 -19.35 21.59
C VAL A 179 -9.99 -20.18 22.79
N GLN A 180 -9.17 -21.20 23.14
CA GLN A 180 -9.42 -22.07 24.29
C GLN A 180 -8.94 -21.38 25.58
N THR A 181 -9.79 -20.54 26.17
CA THR A 181 -9.46 -19.71 27.35
C THR A 181 -9.13 -20.52 28.60
N GLY A 182 -9.64 -21.74 28.71
CA GLY A 182 -9.31 -22.67 29.80
C GLY A 182 -7.92 -23.31 29.67
N ALA A 183 -7.27 -23.23 28.49
CA ALA A 183 -5.92 -23.75 28.30
C ALA A 183 -4.88 -22.84 28.99
N ARG A 184 -3.73 -23.38 29.39
CA ARG A 184 -2.65 -22.64 30.04
C ARG A 184 -1.32 -22.80 29.29
N GLY A 185 -0.42 -21.86 29.53
CA GLY A 185 0.94 -21.93 28.98
C GLY A 185 0.97 -21.98 27.48
N ARG A 186 1.78 -22.86 26.89
CA ARG A 186 1.93 -22.98 25.43
C ARG A 186 0.64 -23.40 24.70
N ALA A 187 -0.23 -24.19 25.35
CA ALA A 187 -1.48 -24.64 24.73
C ALA A 187 -2.45 -23.48 24.51
N PHE A 188 -2.55 -22.52 25.43
CA PHE A 188 -3.30 -21.28 25.24
C PHE A 188 -2.77 -20.50 24.03
N TRP A 189 -1.47 -20.22 23.98
CA TRP A 189 -0.87 -19.45 22.88
C TRP A 189 -1.04 -20.13 21.52
N LYS A 190 -0.95 -21.47 21.47
CA LYS A 190 -1.21 -22.23 20.23
C LYS A 190 -2.66 -22.07 19.76
N SER A 191 -3.61 -22.16 20.70
CA SER A 191 -5.04 -21.99 20.39
C SER A 191 -5.33 -20.56 19.92
N ALA A 192 -4.82 -19.55 20.62
CA ALA A 192 -5.02 -18.15 20.31
C ALA A 192 -4.38 -17.77 18.96
N HIS A 193 -3.12 -18.16 18.73
CA HIS A 193 -2.44 -17.95 17.44
C HIS A 193 -3.19 -18.59 16.29
N GLY A 194 -3.64 -19.85 16.43
CA GLY A 194 -4.34 -20.55 15.37
C GLY A 194 -5.72 -19.97 15.08
N ALA A 195 -6.51 -19.67 16.12
CA ALA A 195 -7.85 -19.11 15.93
C ALA A 195 -7.80 -17.69 15.34
N VAL A 196 -6.99 -16.78 15.92
CA VAL A 196 -6.84 -15.42 15.39
C VAL A 196 -6.22 -15.45 13.99
N GLY A 197 -5.17 -16.26 13.77
CA GLY A 197 -4.53 -16.40 12.47
C GLY A 197 -5.49 -16.91 11.38
N LEU A 198 -6.38 -17.85 11.71
CA LEU A 198 -7.38 -18.34 10.75
C LEU A 198 -8.39 -17.25 10.37
N TRP A 199 -8.91 -16.51 11.36
CA TRP A 199 -9.82 -15.38 11.09
C TRP A 199 -9.15 -14.28 10.26
N MET A 200 -7.88 -13.98 10.55
CA MET A 200 -7.13 -12.93 9.85
C MET A 200 -6.64 -13.35 8.46
N SER A 201 -6.59 -14.65 8.15
CA SER A 201 -6.01 -15.16 6.89
C SER A 201 -6.65 -14.55 5.65
N LEU A 202 -7.98 -14.43 5.61
CA LEU A 202 -8.69 -13.88 4.44
C LEU A 202 -8.36 -12.39 4.25
N ILE A 203 -8.42 -11.61 5.33
CA ILE A 203 -8.12 -10.18 5.28
C ILE A 203 -6.64 -9.99 4.92
N LEU A 204 -5.74 -10.79 5.52
CA LEU A 204 -4.31 -10.72 5.23
C LEU A 204 -4.00 -11.01 3.75
N VAL A 205 -4.71 -11.94 3.10
CA VAL A 205 -4.56 -12.18 1.64
C VAL A 205 -4.91 -10.91 0.87
N VAL A 206 -5.99 -10.22 1.21
CA VAL A 206 -6.38 -8.95 0.54
C VAL A 206 -5.29 -7.90 0.72
N PHE A 207 -4.77 -7.72 1.95
CA PHE A 207 -3.69 -6.78 2.23
C PHE A 207 -2.38 -7.14 1.50
N LEU A 208 -2.04 -8.43 1.44
CA LEU A 208 -0.85 -8.87 0.72
C LEU A 208 -0.98 -8.64 -0.79
N ILE A 209 -2.12 -8.95 -1.40
CA ILE A 209 -2.33 -8.74 -2.83
C ILE A 209 -2.33 -7.26 -3.17
N SER A 210 -3.07 -6.41 -2.42
CA SER A 210 -3.09 -4.96 -2.66
C SER A 210 -1.70 -4.35 -2.43
N GLY A 211 -0.98 -4.71 -1.35
CA GLY A 211 0.37 -4.22 -1.08
C GLY A 211 1.40 -4.69 -2.11
N LEU A 212 1.39 -5.98 -2.49
CA LEU A 212 2.28 -6.50 -3.54
C LEU A 212 2.05 -5.84 -4.90
N SER A 213 0.84 -5.35 -5.18
CA SER A 213 0.55 -4.64 -6.44
C SER A 213 1.31 -3.32 -6.58
N TRP A 214 1.91 -2.81 -5.50
CA TRP A 214 2.80 -1.65 -5.50
C TRP A 214 4.28 -2.00 -5.46
N ALA A 215 4.62 -3.26 -5.21
CA ALA A 215 6.00 -3.71 -5.15
C ALA A 215 6.70 -3.59 -6.51
N GLY A 216 8.00 -3.34 -6.47
CA GLY A 216 8.78 -3.02 -7.67
C GLY A 216 8.89 -4.18 -8.68
N LEU A 217 8.87 -5.44 -8.23
CA LEU A 217 8.95 -6.58 -9.14
C LEU A 217 7.56 -7.10 -9.51
N TRP A 218 6.79 -7.63 -8.55
CA TRP A 218 5.49 -8.22 -8.87
C TRP A 218 4.48 -7.17 -9.30
N GLY A 219 4.36 -6.08 -8.55
CA GLY A 219 3.46 -4.99 -8.87
C GLY A 219 3.81 -4.34 -10.21
N ALA A 220 4.93 -3.66 -10.29
CA ALA A 220 5.29 -2.84 -11.44
C ALA A 220 5.54 -3.64 -12.71
N LYS A 221 6.15 -4.84 -12.63
CA LYS A 221 6.58 -5.60 -13.82
C LYS A 221 5.59 -6.67 -14.26
N PHE A 222 4.87 -7.32 -13.31
CA PHE A 222 3.99 -8.44 -13.63
C PHE A 222 2.51 -8.08 -13.63
N VAL A 223 2.08 -7.06 -12.91
CA VAL A 223 0.65 -6.74 -12.78
C VAL A 223 0.31 -5.40 -13.37
N GLN A 224 0.96 -4.32 -12.93
CA GLN A 224 0.66 -2.95 -13.37
C GLN A 224 0.95 -2.77 -14.86
N ALA A 225 2.04 -3.34 -15.37
CA ALA A 225 2.41 -3.27 -16.80
C ALA A 225 1.30 -3.78 -17.74
N TRP A 226 0.46 -4.73 -17.29
CA TRP A 226 -0.68 -5.26 -18.06
C TRP A 226 -1.99 -4.51 -17.80
N ASN A 227 -2.00 -3.58 -16.86
CA ASN A 227 -3.18 -2.82 -16.42
C ASN A 227 -2.96 -1.31 -16.52
N THR A 228 -1.83 -0.88 -17.08
CA THR A 228 -1.53 0.51 -17.39
C THR A 228 -2.55 1.04 -18.39
N PHE A 229 -3.07 2.24 -18.12
CA PHE A 229 -4.02 2.87 -19.03
C PHE A 229 -3.35 3.21 -20.36
N PRO A 230 -3.92 2.87 -21.51
CA PRO A 230 -3.31 3.07 -22.80
C PRO A 230 -3.42 4.54 -23.25
N ALA A 231 -2.29 5.24 -23.31
CA ALA A 231 -2.21 6.65 -23.73
C ALA A 231 -2.48 6.89 -25.22
N ASP A 232 -2.42 5.84 -26.05
CA ASP A 232 -2.81 5.88 -27.47
C ASP A 232 -4.30 6.21 -27.70
N LYS A 233 -5.11 6.17 -26.64
CA LYS A 233 -6.50 6.68 -26.68
C LYS A 233 -6.59 8.19 -26.70
N TRP A 234 -5.51 8.90 -26.40
CA TRP A 234 -5.45 10.35 -26.43
C TRP A 234 -4.92 10.82 -27.80
N GLU A 235 -5.56 11.80 -28.37
CA GLU A 235 -5.14 12.38 -29.67
C GLU A 235 -3.99 13.38 -29.50
N ALA A 236 -3.60 13.72 -28.28
CA ALA A 236 -2.52 14.65 -27.96
C ALA A 236 -1.14 14.01 -28.10
N PRO A 237 -0.10 14.79 -28.45
CA PRO A 237 1.28 14.35 -28.33
C PRO A 237 1.60 13.90 -26.90
N LEU A 238 2.50 12.92 -26.76
CA LEU A 238 2.86 12.32 -25.46
C LEU A 238 4.24 12.79 -25.00
N SER A 239 4.38 12.99 -23.70
CA SER A 239 5.63 13.25 -23.01
C SER A 239 6.44 11.96 -22.82
N ASP A 240 7.76 12.10 -22.69
CA ASP A 240 8.62 11.02 -22.18
C ASP A 240 8.41 10.76 -20.68
N ALA A 241 7.85 11.75 -19.94
CA ALA A 241 7.49 11.59 -18.53
C ALA A 241 6.16 10.84 -18.39
N THR A 242 6.06 9.97 -17.39
CA THR A 242 4.82 9.30 -17.01
C THR A 242 4.16 10.02 -15.84
N HIS A 243 2.91 9.64 -15.52
CA HIS A 243 2.21 10.17 -14.34
C HIS A 243 2.99 9.96 -13.03
N ALA A 244 3.88 8.96 -12.97
CA ALA A 244 4.76 8.75 -11.81
C ALA A 244 5.62 9.99 -11.47
N SER A 245 5.87 10.89 -12.43
CA SER A 245 6.60 12.14 -12.19
C SER A 245 5.84 13.12 -11.29
N MET A 246 4.55 12.95 -11.10
CA MET A 246 3.72 13.74 -10.18
C MET A 246 3.72 13.18 -8.74
N ASN A 247 4.33 12.02 -8.50
CA ASN A 247 4.47 11.49 -7.15
C ASN A 247 5.58 12.23 -6.38
N HIS A 248 5.42 12.40 -5.09
CA HIS A 248 6.39 13.06 -4.21
C HIS A 248 7.03 12.04 -3.26
N GLY A 249 8.31 11.73 -3.44
CA GLY A 249 9.03 10.78 -2.60
C GLY A 249 8.53 9.33 -2.78
N ALA A 250 8.34 8.60 -1.68
CA ALA A 250 7.76 7.26 -1.68
C ALA A 250 6.23 7.27 -1.75
N ALA A 251 5.60 8.42 -1.51
CA ALA A 251 4.15 8.55 -1.58
C ALA A 251 3.65 8.47 -3.04
N LYS A 252 2.65 7.63 -3.25
CA LYS A 252 1.97 7.47 -4.54
C LYS A 252 0.74 8.35 -4.54
N GLU A 253 0.66 9.30 -5.45
CA GLU A 253 -0.39 10.33 -5.51
C GLU A 253 -1.21 10.29 -6.79
N VAL A 254 -0.81 9.44 -7.73
CA VAL A 254 -1.53 9.27 -8.99
C VAL A 254 -2.26 7.94 -9.01
N PRO A 255 -3.41 7.82 -9.70
CA PRO A 255 -4.12 6.56 -9.84
C PRO A 255 -3.18 5.45 -10.29
N TRP A 256 -3.24 4.30 -9.61
CA TRP A 256 -2.35 3.16 -9.86
C TRP A 256 -2.29 2.75 -11.34
N THR A 257 -3.42 2.79 -12.05
CA THR A 257 -3.50 2.43 -13.47
C THR A 257 -2.84 3.47 -14.40
N LEU A 258 -2.70 4.72 -13.95
CA LEU A 258 -2.09 5.81 -14.72
C LEU A 258 -0.59 5.96 -14.45
N GLU A 259 -0.07 5.45 -13.34
CA GLU A 259 1.30 5.70 -12.88
C GLU A 259 2.36 5.50 -13.98
N GLN A 260 2.23 4.43 -14.78
CA GLN A 260 3.13 4.11 -15.89
C GLN A 260 2.70 4.69 -17.24
N THR A 261 1.56 5.38 -17.31
CA THR A 261 1.05 6.01 -18.54
C THR A 261 1.80 7.30 -18.81
N PRO A 262 2.31 7.55 -20.02
CA PRO A 262 2.86 8.85 -20.43
C PRO A 262 1.86 10.00 -20.21
N LEU A 263 2.35 11.18 -19.87
CA LEU A 263 1.54 12.40 -19.79
C LEU A 263 1.28 12.96 -21.20
N PRO A 264 0.12 13.58 -21.47
CA PRO A 264 -0.04 14.37 -22.70
C PRO A 264 0.78 15.66 -22.60
N LEU A 265 1.12 16.23 -23.76
CA LEU A 265 1.82 17.51 -23.89
C LEU A 265 0.86 18.62 -24.30
N SER A 266 1.04 19.81 -23.72
CA SER A 266 0.41 21.05 -24.15
C SER A 266 1.03 21.63 -25.44
N GLY A 267 0.35 22.61 -26.05
CA GLY A 267 0.84 23.37 -27.19
C GLY A 267 0.45 22.79 -28.53
N SER A 268 -0.44 21.80 -28.57
CA SER A 268 -1.06 21.30 -29.80
C SER A 268 -2.50 21.82 -29.97
N LEU A 269 -3.13 21.55 -31.13
CA LEU A 269 -4.56 21.80 -31.32
C LEU A 269 -5.43 20.60 -30.97
N ALA A 270 -4.84 19.57 -30.36
CA ALA A 270 -5.55 18.36 -29.96
C ALA A 270 -6.55 18.62 -28.83
N GLY A 271 -7.42 17.63 -28.62
CA GLY A 271 -8.39 17.61 -27.52
C GLY A 271 -9.69 18.32 -27.85
N THR A 272 -10.54 18.43 -26.82
CA THR A 272 -11.88 19.04 -26.94
C THR A 272 -11.93 20.37 -26.21
N ALA A 273 -12.41 21.43 -26.89
CA ALA A 273 -12.55 22.77 -26.31
C ALA A 273 -13.42 22.69 -25.02
N ALA A 274 -12.93 23.28 -23.94
CA ALA A 274 -13.57 23.20 -22.62
C ALA A 274 -13.53 24.51 -21.85
N ILE A 275 -12.46 25.29 -21.97
CA ILE A 275 -12.31 26.57 -21.28
C ILE A 275 -12.26 27.69 -22.34
N ASP A 276 -13.27 28.56 -22.29
CA ASP A 276 -13.30 29.74 -23.16
C ASP A 276 -12.55 30.90 -22.47
N GLY A 277 -11.61 31.52 -23.24
CA GLY A 277 -10.82 32.64 -22.75
C GLY A 277 -9.49 32.25 -22.09
N PRO A 278 -8.94 33.10 -21.21
CA PRO A 278 -7.63 32.85 -20.60
C PRO A 278 -7.62 31.58 -19.76
N VAL A 279 -6.63 30.72 -19.99
CA VAL A 279 -6.43 29.49 -19.19
C VAL A 279 -5.60 29.85 -17.95
N THR A 280 -6.25 29.94 -16.82
CA THR A 280 -5.70 30.34 -15.54
C THR A 280 -6.10 29.32 -14.46
N ILE A 281 -5.45 29.36 -13.29
CA ILE A 281 -5.84 28.50 -12.17
C ILE A 281 -7.33 28.67 -11.79
N ASP A 282 -7.86 29.90 -11.90
CA ASP A 282 -9.27 30.18 -11.59
C ASP A 282 -10.22 29.56 -12.64
N SER A 283 -9.90 29.69 -13.96
CA SER A 283 -10.73 29.12 -15.01
C SER A 283 -10.70 27.58 -14.98
N VAL A 284 -9.54 26.99 -14.68
CA VAL A 284 -9.39 25.53 -14.56
C VAL A 284 -10.12 25.02 -13.31
N ALA A 285 -10.02 25.71 -12.17
CA ALA A 285 -10.76 25.35 -10.97
C ALA A 285 -12.29 25.52 -11.14
N ALA A 286 -12.71 26.58 -11.84
CA ALA A 286 -14.13 26.76 -12.19
C ALA A 286 -14.63 25.63 -13.10
N PHE A 287 -13.83 25.24 -14.10
CA PHE A 287 -14.15 24.10 -14.97
C PHE A 287 -14.26 22.79 -14.17
N ALA A 288 -13.35 22.53 -13.20
CA ALA A 288 -13.48 21.39 -12.30
C ALA A 288 -14.85 21.37 -11.60
N GLY A 289 -15.31 22.51 -11.09
CA GLY A 289 -16.64 22.64 -10.48
C GLY A 289 -17.79 22.26 -11.43
N THR A 290 -17.69 22.61 -12.74
CA THR A 290 -18.73 22.20 -13.73
C THR A 290 -18.78 20.69 -13.98
N LEU A 291 -17.70 19.99 -13.69
CA LEU A 291 -17.58 18.54 -13.84
C LEU A 291 -17.94 17.75 -12.58
N GLY A 292 -18.36 18.45 -11.53
CA GLY A 292 -18.79 17.85 -10.27
C GLY A 292 -17.66 17.63 -9.25
N PHE A 293 -16.50 18.25 -9.42
CA PHE A 293 -15.47 18.32 -8.39
C PHE A 293 -15.85 19.39 -7.36
N ASP A 294 -16.81 19.07 -6.52
CA ASP A 294 -17.43 19.98 -5.52
C ASP A 294 -16.86 19.78 -4.09
N ARG A 295 -15.94 18.83 -3.94
CA ARG A 295 -15.24 18.52 -2.69
C ARG A 295 -13.73 18.55 -2.94
N ARG A 296 -12.96 17.89 -2.07
CA ARG A 296 -11.53 17.76 -2.23
C ARG A 296 -11.18 17.18 -3.60
N PHE A 297 -10.36 17.90 -4.32
CA PHE A 297 -9.67 17.47 -5.55
C PHE A 297 -8.29 18.12 -5.59
N GLN A 298 -7.44 17.56 -6.40
CA GLN A 298 -6.09 18.08 -6.61
C GLN A 298 -6.01 18.73 -7.99
N LEU A 299 -5.25 19.82 -8.07
CA LEU A 299 -4.94 20.51 -9.30
C LEU A 299 -3.42 20.70 -9.38
N ASN A 300 -2.74 19.91 -10.22
CA ASN A 300 -1.34 20.09 -10.52
C ASN A 300 -1.19 21.18 -11.61
N LEU A 301 -0.29 22.11 -11.37
CA LEU A 301 -0.01 23.22 -12.26
C LEU A 301 1.03 22.79 -13.31
N PRO A 302 0.98 23.34 -14.55
CA PRO A 302 2.03 23.13 -15.54
C PRO A 302 3.39 23.57 -15.01
N GLY A 303 4.39 22.69 -15.09
CA GLY A 303 5.75 22.95 -14.58
C GLY A 303 6.69 23.58 -15.62
N ASP A 304 6.36 23.48 -16.90
CA ASP A 304 7.14 23.98 -18.03
C ASP A 304 6.26 24.32 -19.24
N GLU A 305 6.89 24.68 -20.37
CA GLU A 305 6.19 25.09 -21.60
C GLU A 305 5.35 23.96 -22.23
N THR A 306 5.62 22.71 -21.90
CA THR A 306 4.90 21.54 -22.43
C THR A 306 3.99 20.89 -21.38
N GLY A 307 4.04 21.37 -20.16
CA GLY A 307 3.25 20.89 -19.04
C GLY A 307 1.74 21.06 -19.24
N VAL A 308 0.97 20.29 -18.53
CA VAL A 308 -0.49 20.31 -18.57
C VAL A 308 -1.06 20.63 -17.20
N TRP A 309 -2.22 21.24 -17.14
CA TRP A 309 -3.04 21.26 -15.95
C TRP A 309 -3.59 19.85 -15.73
N THR A 310 -3.47 19.32 -14.51
CA THR A 310 -4.04 18.03 -14.16
C THR A 310 -5.01 18.18 -13.00
N ILE A 311 -6.29 17.93 -13.23
CA ILE A 311 -7.32 17.84 -12.21
C ILE A 311 -7.45 16.36 -11.86
N SER A 312 -7.33 16.01 -10.59
CA SER A 312 -7.56 14.63 -10.11
C SER A 312 -8.44 14.57 -8.87
N HIS A 313 -9.23 13.53 -8.79
CA HIS A 313 -9.93 13.05 -7.62
C HIS A 313 -9.82 11.53 -7.64
N ASP A 314 -9.12 10.96 -6.70
CA ASP A 314 -8.79 9.54 -6.76
C ASP A 314 -8.57 8.89 -5.38
N SER A 315 -8.61 7.56 -5.39
CA SER A 315 -8.46 6.73 -4.21
C SER A 315 -7.01 6.66 -3.69
N MET A 316 -6.01 7.06 -4.48
CA MET A 316 -4.60 7.10 -4.03
C MET A 316 -4.30 8.33 -3.18
N SER A 317 -5.02 9.41 -3.45
CA SER A 317 -4.82 10.70 -2.81
C SER A 317 -5.80 10.98 -1.67
N ASN A 318 -6.59 9.99 -1.28
CA ASN A 318 -7.59 10.12 -0.20
C ASN A 318 -8.68 11.17 -0.48
N ASP A 319 -9.03 11.38 -1.74
CA ASP A 319 -9.97 12.43 -2.14
C ASP A 319 -11.41 12.13 -1.77
N GLY A 320 -11.70 10.91 -1.32
CA GLY A 320 -13.02 10.54 -0.84
C GLY A 320 -13.23 9.04 -0.69
N PRO A 321 -14.31 8.63 -0.02
CA PRO A 321 -14.54 7.22 0.34
C PRO A 321 -15.11 6.38 -0.81
N ASN A 322 -15.17 6.88 -2.03
CA ASN A 322 -15.75 6.18 -3.17
C ASN A 322 -14.77 6.06 -4.35
N PRO A 323 -13.99 4.98 -4.43
CA PRO A 323 -13.09 4.74 -5.55
C PRO A 323 -13.77 4.71 -6.93
N GLY A 324 -15.08 4.46 -6.98
CA GLY A 324 -15.86 4.55 -8.21
C GLY A 324 -15.98 5.96 -8.80
N ALA A 325 -15.57 6.98 -8.05
CA ALA A 325 -15.54 8.38 -8.47
C ALA A 325 -14.17 8.81 -9.03
N ASP A 326 -13.18 7.93 -9.06
CA ASP A 326 -11.84 8.23 -9.59
C ASP A 326 -11.94 8.87 -10.97
N ARG A 327 -11.27 10.02 -11.13
CA ARG A 327 -11.21 10.75 -12.39
C ARG A 327 -9.95 11.60 -12.46
N THR A 328 -9.27 11.55 -13.61
CA THR A 328 -8.09 12.38 -13.92
C THR A 328 -8.31 13.07 -15.26
N ILE A 329 -8.11 14.38 -15.29
CA ILE A 329 -8.32 15.20 -16.49
C ILE A 329 -7.07 16.02 -16.75
N HIS A 330 -6.59 15.98 -17.99
CA HIS A 330 -5.50 16.82 -18.47
C HIS A 330 -6.00 17.90 -19.39
N ILE A 331 -5.55 19.15 -19.17
CA ILE A 331 -5.98 20.32 -19.91
C ILE A 331 -4.73 21.02 -20.48
N ASP A 332 -4.80 21.34 -21.75
CA ASP A 332 -3.77 22.14 -22.46
C ASP A 332 -3.67 23.53 -21.84
N GLN A 333 -2.45 23.96 -21.47
CA GLN A 333 -2.24 25.22 -20.76
C GLN A 333 -2.46 26.46 -21.62
N TYR A 334 -2.49 26.34 -22.94
CA TYR A 334 -2.66 27.44 -23.87
C TYR A 334 -4.06 27.53 -24.45
N THR A 335 -4.61 26.38 -24.88
CA THR A 335 -5.90 26.33 -25.58
C THR A 335 -7.08 26.09 -24.63
N GLY A 336 -6.84 25.57 -23.43
CA GLY A 336 -7.90 25.13 -22.52
C GLY A 336 -8.65 23.89 -23.00
N ASN A 337 -8.11 23.18 -24.00
CA ASN A 337 -8.70 21.94 -24.46
C ASN A 337 -8.47 20.82 -23.47
N VAL A 338 -9.47 19.96 -23.24
CA VAL A 338 -9.30 18.69 -22.55
C VAL A 338 -8.57 17.73 -23.48
N LEU A 339 -7.34 17.37 -23.08
CA LEU A 339 -6.48 16.43 -23.80
C LEU A 339 -6.80 14.99 -23.44
N ALA A 340 -7.19 14.75 -22.19
CA ALA A 340 -7.57 13.44 -21.69
C ALA A 340 -8.55 13.58 -20.52
N ASP A 341 -9.55 12.69 -20.46
CA ASP A 341 -10.51 12.54 -19.36
C ASP A 341 -10.61 11.05 -19.03
N VAL A 342 -9.91 10.61 -18.00
CA VAL A 342 -9.85 9.21 -17.59
C VAL A 342 -10.68 9.02 -16.33
N ARG A 343 -11.67 8.13 -16.41
CA ARG A 343 -12.62 7.86 -15.33
C ARG A 343 -12.45 6.43 -14.83
N TYR A 344 -12.84 6.16 -13.60
CA TYR A 344 -12.92 4.81 -13.07
C TYR A 344 -13.60 3.82 -14.04
N ALA A 345 -14.63 4.26 -14.79
CA ALA A 345 -15.32 3.44 -15.76
C ALA A 345 -14.40 2.88 -16.86
N ASP A 346 -13.35 3.63 -17.21
CA ASP A 346 -12.38 3.34 -18.27
C ASP A 346 -11.26 2.38 -17.82
N TYR A 347 -11.13 2.13 -16.52
CA TYR A 347 -10.11 1.26 -15.95
C TYR A 347 -10.34 -0.19 -16.36
N SER A 348 -9.24 -0.96 -16.47
CA SER A 348 -9.31 -2.41 -16.61
C SER A 348 -10.04 -3.04 -15.40
N PRO A 349 -10.58 -4.25 -15.52
CA PRO A 349 -11.22 -4.93 -14.38
C PRO A 349 -10.31 -5.05 -13.16
N TYR A 350 -9.02 -5.31 -13.38
CA TYR A 350 -8.07 -5.41 -12.27
C TYR A 350 -7.75 -4.03 -11.67
N ALA A 351 -7.59 -3.00 -12.50
CA ALA A 351 -7.39 -1.63 -12.02
C ALA A 351 -8.59 -1.12 -11.20
N LYS A 352 -9.83 -1.48 -11.59
CA LYS A 352 -11.04 -1.24 -10.80
C LYS A 352 -10.99 -1.91 -9.44
N LEU A 353 -10.56 -3.19 -9.41
CA LEU A 353 -10.36 -3.92 -8.17
C LEU A 353 -9.27 -3.28 -7.30
N MET A 354 -8.19 -2.79 -7.94
CA MET A 354 -7.10 -2.12 -7.25
C MET A 354 -7.52 -0.80 -6.60
N ALA A 355 -8.29 0.04 -7.27
CA ALA A 355 -8.80 1.29 -6.68
C ALA A 355 -9.58 1.01 -5.37
N TRP A 356 -10.46 0.00 -5.35
CA TRP A 356 -11.12 -0.44 -4.12
C TRP A 356 -10.18 -1.11 -3.11
N GLY A 357 -9.23 -1.90 -3.60
CA GLY A 357 -8.24 -2.59 -2.77
C GLY A 357 -7.30 -1.62 -2.05
N ILE A 358 -6.91 -0.55 -2.72
CA ILE A 358 -6.09 0.55 -2.19
C ILE A 358 -6.85 1.27 -1.09
N ALA A 359 -8.03 1.81 -1.40
CA ALA A 359 -8.85 2.52 -0.42
C ALA A 359 -9.21 1.64 0.80
N PHE A 360 -9.44 0.33 0.59
CA PHE A 360 -9.63 -0.62 1.68
C PHE A 360 -8.36 -0.79 2.52
N HIS A 361 -7.19 -0.91 1.87
CA HIS A 361 -5.90 -1.08 2.53
C HIS A 361 -5.56 0.15 3.39
N GLU A 362 -5.77 1.34 2.86
CA GLU A 362 -5.45 2.62 3.51
C GLU A 362 -6.49 3.05 4.57
N GLY A 363 -7.66 2.44 4.56
CA GLY A 363 -8.69 2.73 5.57
C GLY A 363 -9.69 3.81 5.15
N ASP A 364 -9.76 4.15 3.85
CA ASP A 364 -10.43 5.33 3.32
C ASP A 364 -11.89 5.11 2.97
N LEU A 365 -12.38 3.87 3.07
CA LEU A 365 -13.81 3.57 2.87
C LEU A 365 -14.70 3.99 4.05
N GLY A 366 -14.19 4.87 4.91
CA GLY A 366 -14.89 5.45 6.04
C GLY A 366 -14.58 4.80 7.40
N VAL A 367 -15.26 5.27 8.45
CA VAL A 367 -14.97 4.92 9.86
C VAL A 367 -14.98 3.42 10.12
N TRP A 368 -15.84 2.65 9.45
CA TRP A 368 -15.89 1.19 9.60
C TRP A 368 -14.60 0.53 9.12
N ASN A 369 -14.03 1.03 8.02
CA ASN A 369 -12.80 0.51 7.45
C ASN A 369 -11.58 0.91 8.30
N LEU A 370 -11.52 2.15 8.78
CA LEU A 370 -10.55 2.62 9.77
C LEU A 370 -10.54 1.70 11.01
N ALA A 371 -11.71 1.39 11.56
CA ALA A 371 -11.85 0.52 12.72
C ALA A 371 -11.42 -0.92 12.40
N LEU A 372 -11.83 -1.46 11.26
CA LEU A 372 -11.47 -2.81 10.82
C LEU A 372 -9.96 -2.95 10.64
N ASN A 373 -9.31 -1.99 9.96
CA ASN A 373 -7.87 -2.01 9.70
C ASN A 373 -7.08 -1.84 11.00
N THR A 374 -7.56 -1.01 11.94
CA THR A 374 -6.97 -0.91 13.29
C THR A 374 -6.99 -2.26 14.00
N VAL A 375 -8.14 -2.92 14.05
CA VAL A 375 -8.28 -4.25 14.67
C VAL A 375 -7.42 -5.29 13.95
N PHE A 376 -7.37 -5.23 12.62
CA PHE A 376 -6.55 -6.13 11.81
C PHE A 376 -5.05 -5.97 12.13
N CYS A 377 -4.51 -4.74 12.14
CA CYS A 377 -3.11 -4.49 12.49
C CYS A 377 -2.77 -4.98 13.90
N LEU A 378 -3.64 -4.72 14.88
CA LEU A 378 -3.47 -5.21 16.25
C LEU A 378 -3.49 -6.74 16.32
N ALA A 379 -4.38 -7.39 15.56
CA ALA A 379 -4.45 -8.85 15.47
C ALA A 379 -3.21 -9.42 14.78
N LEU A 380 -2.66 -8.76 13.77
CA LEU A 380 -1.43 -9.16 13.08
C LEU A 380 -0.21 -9.07 14.01
N ILE A 381 -0.11 -8.00 14.81
CA ILE A 381 0.89 -7.86 15.86
C ILE A 381 0.74 -9.01 16.88
N PHE A 382 -0.49 -9.28 17.32
CA PHE A 382 -0.76 -10.37 18.26
C PHE A 382 -0.34 -11.74 17.70
N VAL A 383 -0.69 -12.06 16.44
CA VAL A 383 -0.32 -13.33 15.80
C VAL A 383 1.19 -13.45 15.70
N SER A 384 1.88 -12.39 15.29
CA SER A 384 3.34 -12.35 15.20
C SER A 384 4.01 -12.59 16.55
N VAL A 385 3.61 -11.85 17.58
CA VAL A 385 4.12 -11.97 18.95
C VAL A 385 3.79 -13.34 19.55
N SER A 386 2.58 -13.86 19.35
CA SER A 386 2.19 -15.18 19.84
C SER A 386 3.01 -16.31 19.22
N GLY A 387 3.41 -16.17 17.96
CA GLY A 387 4.34 -17.07 17.28
C GLY A 387 5.71 -17.10 17.98
N LEU A 388 6.27 -15.93 18.29
CA LEU A 388 7.53 -15.79 19.05
C LEU A 388 7.42 -16.38 20.46
N VAL A 389 6.32 -16.11 21.16
CA VAL A 389 6.08 -16.68 22.51
C VAL A 389 6.01 -18.20 22.47
N MET A 390 5.34 -18.79 21.48
CA MET A 390 5.28 -20.23 21.33
C MET A 390 6.64 -20.85 21.02
N TRP A 391 7.43 -20.19 20.17
CA TRP A 391 8.81 -20.59 19.90
C TRP A 391 9.66 -20.50 21.16
N TRP A 392 9.63 -19.38 21.90
CA TRP A 392 10.37 -19.17 23.13
C TRP A 392 10.06 -20.24 24.18
N LYS A 393 8.77 -20.55 24.40
CA LYS A 393 8.32 -21.58 25.36
C LYS A 393 8.68 -23.02 24.96
N ARG A 394 9.05 -23.25 23.69
CA ARG A 394 9.44 -24.55 23.17
C ARG A 394 10.96 -24.72 23.12
N ARG A 395 11.70 -23.62 23.08
CA ARG A 395 13.15 -23.63 22.88
C ARG A 395 13.84 -24.45 23.96
N PRO A 396 14.73 -25.44 23.59
CA PRO A 396 15.53 -26.18 24.56
C PRO A 396 16.49 -25.22 25.28
N SER A 397 16.89 -25.62 26.52
CA SER A 397 17.96 -24.95 27.24
C SER A 397 19.27 -25.13 26.44
N GLY A 398 19.78 -24.06 25.84
CA GLY A 398 21.00 -24.07 25.03
C GLY A 398 20.93 -23.17 23.79
N ALA A 399 22.04 -23.07 23.06
CA ALA A 399 22.20 -22.15 21.90
C ALA A 399 21.48 -22.60 20.61
N ARG A 400 20.58 -23.59 20.66
CA ARG A 400 19.90 -24.12 19.47
C ARG A 400 18.63 -23.33 19.16
N LEU A 401 18.35 -23.15 17.87
CA LEU A 401 17.15 -22.47 17.39
C LEU A 401 15.85 -23.22 17.76
N GLY A 402 15.93 -24.52 18.07
CA GLY A 402 14.78 -25.35 18.42
C GLY A 402 13.80 -25.49 17.27
N ALA A 403 14.30 -25.70 16.06
CA ALA A 403 13.48 -25.95 14.87
C ALA A 403 12.59 -27.19 15.04
N PRO A 404 11.43 -27.27 14.36
CA PRO A 404 10.63 -28.50 14.33
C PRO A 404 11.41 -29.70 13.79
N PRO A 405 11.09 -30.96 14.22
CA PRO A 405 11.78 -32.15 13.78
C PRO A 405 11.85 -32.26 12.26
N ARG A 406 13.00 -32.67 11.73
CA ARG A 406 13.16 -32.94 10.31
C ARG A 406 12.50 -34.28 9.98
N PRO A 407 11.58 -34.38 9.00
CA PRO A 407 11.08 -35.68 8.56
C PRO A 407 12.24 -36.51 7.98
N ALA A 408 12.27 -37.81 8.26
CA ALA A 408 13.33 -38.72 7.80
C ALA A 408 13.44 -38.78 6.28
N GLU A 409 12.32 -38.59 5.59
CA GLU A 409 12.22 -38.49 4.14
C GLU A 409 11.42 -37.27 3.76
N ILE A 410 11.75 -36.60 2.66
CA ILE A 410 10.97 -35.50 2.13
C ILE A 410 9.63 -36.05 1.65
N PRO A 411 8.50 -35.58 2.19
CA PRO A 411 7.20 -36.04 1.70
C PRO A 411 6.97 -35.50 0.30
N TYR A 412 7.12 -36.37 -0.70
CA TYR A 412 6.73 -36.05 -2.07
C TYR A 412 5.19 -36.03 -2.20
N GLY A 413 4.56 -35.12 -1.48
CA GLY A 413 3.16 -34.81 -1.70
C GLY A 413 3.02 -33.99 -3.00
N LYS A 414 2.57 -34.63 -4.08
CA LYS A 414 2.34 -33.94 -5.37
C LYS A 414 1.56 -32.63 -5.18
N GLY A 415 0.55 -32.62 -4.31
CA GLY A 415 -0.23 -31.43 -4.00
C GLY A 415 0.58 -30.31 -3.32
N ALA A 416 1.43 -30.63 -2.35
CA ALA A 416 2.29 -29.63 -1.69
C ALA A 416 3.32 -29.04 -2.67
N LEU A 417 3.94 -29.87 -3.50
CA LEU A 417 4.86 -29.42 -4.54
C LEU A 417 4.17 -28.52 -5.57
N LEU A 418 2.99 -28.91 -6.03
CA LEU A 418 2.18 -28.11 -6.96
C LEU A 418 1.78 -26.76 -6.33
N THR A 419 1.40 -26.76 -5.04
CA THR A 419 1.06 -25.50 -4.35
C THR A 419 2.27 -24.55 -4.27
N VAL A 420 3.44 -25.07 -3.87
CA VAL A 420 4.68 -24.25 -3.80
C VAL A 420 5.07 -23.77 -5.20
N LEU A 421 4.99 -24.60 -6.21
CA LEU A 421 5.30 -24.22 -7.60
C LEU A 421 4.32 -23.16 -8.11
N ALA A 422 3.02 -23.35 -7.90
CA ALA A 422 2.00 -22.39 -8.31
C ALA A 422 2.18 -21.03 -7.63
N LEU A 423 2.45 -21.02 -6.32
CA LEU A 423 2.75 -19.79 -5.59
C LEU A 423 4.06 -19.14 -6.05
N SER A 424 5.10 -19.92 -6.36
CA SER A 424 6.37 -19.39 -6.85
C SER A 424 6.27 -18.81 -8.27
N LEU A 425 5.41 -19.37 -9.12
CA LEU A 425 5.12 -18.82 -10.44
C LEU A 425 4.24 -17.56 -10.35
N ALA A 426 3.25 -17.58 -9.46
CA ALA A 426 2.38 -16.43 -9.24
C ALA A 426 3.11 -15.25 -8.56
N PHE A 427 4.05 -15.54 -7.65
CA PHE A 427 4.83 -14.57 -6.88
C PHE A 427 6.33 -14.88 -7.01
N PRO A 428 7.02 -14.32 -8.01
CA PRO A 428 8.41 -14.67 -8.32
C PRO A 428 9.38 -14.49 -7.14
N MET A 429 9.15 -13.49 -6.26
CA MET A 429 9.99 -13.30 -5.09
C MET A 429 9.87 -14.45 -4.08
N LEU A 430 8.74 -15.15 -4.02
CA LEU A 430 8.64 -16.40 -3.25
C LEU A 430 9.58 -17.47 -3.83
N GLY A 431 9.56 -17.64 -5.16
CA GLY A 431 10.45 -18.59 -5.84
C GLY A 431 11.93 -18.27 -5.61
N LEU A 432 12.31 -17.00 -5.73
CA LEU A 432 13.67 -16.53 -5.47
C LEU A 432 14.09 -16.73 -4.01
N ALA A 433 13.22 -16.43 -3.05
CA ALA A 433 13.48 -16.65 -1.62
C ALA A 433 13.66 -18.13 -1.29
N LEU A 434 12.84 -19.01 -1.87
CA LEU A 434 12.98 -20.47 -1.69
C LEU A 434 14.27 -20.98 -2.33
N LEU A 435 14.63 -20.49 -3.52
CA LEU A 435 15.90 -20.83 -4.17
C LEU A 435 17.09 -20.38 -3.33
N ALA A 436 17.06 -19.15 -2.79
CA ALA A 436 18.09 -18.64 -1.89
C ALA A 436 18.24 -19.53 -0.64
N VAL A 437 17.15 -19.97 -0.03
CA VAL A 437 17.16 -20.90 1.11
C VAL A 437 17.83 -22.24 0.73
N ILE A 438 17.49 -22.79 -0.44
CA ILE A 438 18.11 -24.05 -0.94
C ILE A 438 19.60 -23.86 -1.15
N VAL A 439 20.02 -22.77 -1.79
CA VAL A 439 21.44 -22.46 -2.03
C VAL A 439 22.20 -22.30 -0.71
N ILE A 440 21.64 -21.57 0.25
CA ILE A 440 22.20 -21.43 1.61
C ILE A 440 22.32 -22.78 2.31
N ASP A 441 21.28 -23.61 2.25
CA ASP A 441 21.28 -24.94 2.87
C ASP A 441 22.38 -25.83 2.23
N LEU A 442 22.47 -25.86 0.92
CA LEU A 442 23.43 -26.71 0.19
C LEU A 442 24.88 -26.22 0.28
N LEU A 443 25.13 -24.91 0.22
CA LEU A 443 26.50 -24.37 0.13
C LEU A 443 27.05 -23.96 1.49
N ILE A 444 26.24 -23.37 2.36
CA ILE A 444 26.71 -22.80 3.63
C ILE A 444 26.55 -23.80 4.78
N LEU A 445 25.34 -24.35 4.94
CA LEU A 445 25.05 -25.23 6.10
C LEU A 445 25.73 -26.60 5.98
N THR A 446 25.98 -27.09 4.75
CA THR A 446 26.75 -28.33 4.56
C THR A 446 28.25 -28.10 4.79
N SER A 447 28.76 -26.90 4.49
CA SER A 447 30.19 -26.58 4.54
C SER A 447 30.66 -26.08 5.91
N ILE A 448 29.74 -25.58 6.78
CA ILE A 448 30.07 -24.98 8.07
C ILE A 448 29.38 -25.72 9.23
N PRO A 449 30.04 -26.74 9.84
CA PRO A 449 29.46 -27.57 10.89
C PRO A 449 28.88 -26.81 12.11
N PRO A 450 29.49 -25.70 12.60
CA PRO A 450 28.92 -24.93 13.70
C PRO A 450 27.56 -24.34 13.36
N LEU A 451 27.36 -23.79 12.14
CA LEU A 451 26.08 -23.24 11.71
C LEU A 451 25.00 -24.32 11.57
N ARG A 452 25.37 -25.49 11.06
CA ARG A 452 24.46 -26.63 10.98
C ARG A 452 23.92 -27.06 12.36
N ARG A 453 24.77 -27.04 13.41
CA ARG A 453 24.36 -27.34 14.79
C ARG A 453 23.45 -26.29 15.39
N LEU A 454 23.60 -25.03 14.97
CA LEU A 454 22.76 -23.92 15.45
C LEU A 454 21.34 -24.00 14.86
N VAL A 455 21.21 -24.44 13.61
CA VAL A 455 19.93 -24.50 12.86
C VAL A 455 19.23 -25.87 13.05
N SER A 456 19.92 -26.91 13.46
CA SER A 456 19.36 -28.21 13.80
C SER A 456 18.88 -28.24 15.25
#